data_262b8b5b3da8e6b619f26b251e7e4365
#
_entry.id   262b8b5b3da8e6b619f26b251e7e4365
#
_cell.length_a   1.000
_cell.length_b   1.000
_cell.length_c   1.000
_cell.angle_alpha   90.00
_cell.angle_beta   90.00
_cell.angle_gamma   90.00
#
_symmetry.space_group_name_H-M   'P 1'
#
loop_
_entity.id
_entity.type
_entity.pdbx_description
1 polymer ?
#
loop_
_entity_poly.entity_id
_entity_poly.type
_entity_poly.pdbx_seq_one_letter_code
_entity_poly.pdbx_strand_id
1 'polypeptide(L)'
;MSENLTPDQEVWRGERAKQLLNEPLIKEALDAIESLLIEQWSATPIKDHEMREKIWMMFNIKRNFVQRMTEHIETGKIASLQMKQPKRFGIF
;
A
#
# COMPACT_ATOMS: atom_id res chain seq x y z
N MET A 1 8.14 5.14 -13.31
CA MET A 1 7.53 4.96 -14.53
C MET A 1 6.02 4.91 -14.47
N SER A 2 5.42 5.62 -15.25
CA SER A 2 4.00 5.65 -15.17
C SER A 2 3.41 4.90 -16.34
N GLU A 3 2.35 4.23 -16.07
CA GLU A 3 1.65 3.54 -17.11
C GLU A 3 0.35 4.22 -17.37
N ASN A 4 -0.01 4.26 -18.62
CA ASN A 4 -1.32 4.74 -18.98
C ASN A 4 -2.29 3.58 -18.91
N LEU A 5 -2.75 3.32 -17.69
CA LEU A 5 -3.68 2.23 -17.49
C LEU A 5 -5.08 2.67 -17.91
N THR A 6 -5.77 1.74 -18.53
CA THR A 6 -7.19 1.96 -18.81
C THR A 6 -7.96 1.87 -17.48
N PRO A 7 -9.17 2.46 -17.43
CA PRO A 7 -9.98 2.33 -16.22
C PRO A 7 -10.23 0.89 -15.81
N ASP A 8 -10.42 0.00 -16.78
CA ASP A 8 -10.60 -1.42 -16.47
C ASP A 8 -9.39 -2.00 -15.76
N GLN A 9 -8.20 -1.64 -16.24
CA GLN A 9 -6.97 -2.12 -15.64
C GLN A 9 -6.79 -1.55 -14.25
N GLU A 10 -7.16 -0.31 -14.04
CA GLU A 10 -7.06 0.31 -12.72
C GLU A 10 -8.00 -0.34 -11.72
N VAL A 11 -9.22 -0.65 -12.17
CA VAL A 11 -10.18 -1.34 -11.32
C VAL A 11 -9.63 -2.73 -10.94
N TRP A 12 -9.14 -3.45 -11.92
CA TRP A 12 -8.62 -4.79 -11.68
C TRP A 12 -7.44 -4.75 -10.69
N ARG A 13 -6.52 -3.80 -10.89
CA ARG A 13 -5.37 -3.69 -10.00
C ARG A 13 -5.78 -3.32 -8.59
N GLY A 14 -6.75 -2.44 -8.46
CA GLY A 14 -7.25 -2.06 -7.15
C GLY A 14 -7.88 -3.21 -6.41
N GLU A 15 -8.70 -3.99 -7.12
CA GLU A 15 -9.32 -5.17 -6.51
C GLU A 15 -8.26 -6.20 -6.13
N ARG A 16 -7.26 -6.38 -6.99
CA ARG A 16 -6.21 -7.34 -6.70
C ARG A 16 -5.37 -6.90 -5.50
N ALA A 17 -5.06 -5.60 -5.43
CA ALA A 17 -4.30 -5.08 -4.29
C ALA A 17 -5.08 -5.26 -3.00
N LYS A 18 -6.38 -5.02 -3.04
CA LYS A 18 -7.22 -5.21 -1.88
C LYS A 18 -7.23 -6.66 -1.43
N GLN A 19 -7.34 -7.57 -2.39
CA GLN A 19 -7.32 -9.00 -2.07
C GLN A 19 -6.00 -9.39 -1.43
N LEU A 20 -4.89 -8.90 -1.98
CA LEU A 20 -3.58 -9.24 -1.45
C LEU A 20 -3.37 -8.70 -0.05
N LEU A 21 -3.76 -7.46 0.21
CA LEU A 21 -3.60 -6.90 1.54
C LEU A 21 -4.50 -7.58 2.56
N ASN A 22 -5.58 -8.20 2.11
CA ASN A 22 -6.48 -8.93 3.02
C ASN A 22 -6.17 -10.42 3.07
N GLU A 23 -5.20 -10.87 2.31
CA GLU A 23 -4.79 -12.25 2.33
C GLU A 23 -4.14 -12.56 3.68
N PRO A 24 -4.60 -13.59 4.39
CA PRO A 24 -4.12 -13.82 5.76
C PRO A 24 -2.62 -13.95 5.89
N LEU A 25 -1.96 -14.64 4.96
CA LEU A 25 -0.51 -14.79 5.04
C LEU A 25 0.22 -13.47 4.81
N ILE A 26 -0.30 -12.64 3.92
CA ILE A 26 0.31 -11.33 3.67
C ILE A 26 0.17 -10.44 4.90
N LYS A 27 -1.03 -10.43 5.50
CA LYS A 27 -1.24 -9.65 6.70
C LYS A 27 -0.36 -10.13 7.84
N GLU A 28 -0.27 -11.43 7.99
CA GLU A 28 0.55 -12.01 9.03
C GLU A 28 2.02 -11.64 8.83
N ALA A 29 2.49 -11.71 7.60
CA ALA A 29 3.88 -11.38 7.30
C ALA A 29 4.18 -9.90 7.57
N LEU A 30 3.27 -9.02 7.17
CA LEU A 30 3.46 -7.59 7.42
C LEU A 30 3.44 -7.28 8.90
N ASP A 31 2.54 -7.91 9.65
CA ASP A 31 2.48 -7.71 11.09
C ASP A 31 3.74 -8.25 11.77
N ALA A 32 4.25 -9.37 11.28
CA ALA A 32 5.47 -9.95 11.84
C ALA A 32 6.68 -9.04 11.61
N ILE A 33 6.74 -8.42 10.43
CA ILE A 33 7.82 -7.48 10.13
C ILE A 33 7.74 -6.28 11.08
N GLU A 34 6.55 -5.76 11.27
CA GLU A 34 6.39 -4.61 12.16
C GLU A 34 6.75 -4.96 13.60
N SER A 35 6.30 -6.11 14.07
CA SER A 35 6.62 -6.54 15.43
C SER A 35 8.12 -6.71 15.62
N LEU A 36 8.79 -7.29 14.63
CA LEU A 36 10.22 -7.47 14.68
C LEU A 36 10.95 -6.14 14.76
N LEU A 37 10.51 -5.17 13.95
CA LEU A 37 11.15 -3.86 13.94
C LEU A 37 10.94 -3.12 15.26
N ILE A 38 9.75 -3.24 15.83
CA ILE A 38 9.48 -2.63 17.14
C ILE A 38 10.38 -3.26 18.20
N GLU A 39 10.51 -4.56 18.15
CA GLU A 39 11.36 -5.27 19.09
C GLU A 39 12.82 -4.82 18.98
N GLN A 40 13.30 -4.73 17.75
CA GLN A 40 14.67 -4.27 17.50
C GLN A 40 14.87 -2.83 17.94
N TRP A 41 13.89 -1.99 17.67
CA TRP A 41 13.95 -0.59 18.10
C TRP A 41 14.03 -0.50 19.61
N SER A 42 13.20 -1.27 20.31
CA SER A 42 13.17 -1.23 21.76
C SER A 42 14.48 -1.74 22.37
N ALA A 43 15.15 -2.68 21.70
CA ALA A 43 16.39 -3.26 22.19
C ALA A 43 17.62 -2.43 21.83
N THR A 44 17.46 -1.43 20.95
CA THR A 44 18.61 -0.66 20.49
C THR A 44 18.85 0.53 21.42
N PRO A 45 20.09 0.69 21.93
CA PRO A 45 20.38 1.83 22.78
C PRO A 45 20.16 3.16 22.07
N ILE A 46 19.78 4.15 22.85
CA ILE A 46 19.52 5.48 22.31
C ILE A 46 20.76 6.03 21.59
N LYS A 47 21.94 5.68 22.08
CA LYS A 47 23.18 6.21 21.52
C LYS A 47 23.56 5.54 20.22
N ASP A 48 22.97 4.41 19.89
CA ASP A 48 23.29 3.71 18.65
C ASP A 48 22.47 4.32 17.52
N HIS A 49 22.87 5.48 17.09
CA HIS A 49 22.14 6.24 16.10
C HIS A 49 22.12 5.54 14.75
N GLU A 50 23.21 4.85 14.41
CA GLU A 50 23.31 4.17 13.14
C GLU A 50 22.30 3.05 13.04
N MET A 51 22.20 2.23 14.09
CA MET A 51 21.24 1.12 14.07
C MET A 51 19.81 1.66 14.10
N ARG A 52 19.57 2.69 14.90
CA ARG A 52 18.23 3.27 14.96
C ARG A 52 17.80 3.84 13.63
N GLU A 53 18.72 4.44 12.91
CA GLU A 53 18.43 4.97 11.58
C GLU A 53 18.08 3.86 10.62
N LYS A 54 18.81 2.74 10.69
CA LYS A 54 18.52 1.61 9.82
C LYS A 54 17.13 1.04 10.07
N ILE A 55 16.76 0.92 11.35
CA ILE A 55 15.45 0.40 11.72
C ILE A 55 14.37 1.36 11.21
N TRP A 56 14.59 2.66 11.37
CA TRP A 56 13.65 3.65 10.89
C TRP A 56 13.45 3.53 9.39
N MET A 57 14.54 3.32 8.65
CA MET A 57 14.45 3.14 7.21
C MET A 57 13.65 1.90 6.84
N MET A 58 13.82 0.83 7.60
CA MET A 58 13.05 -0.39 7.34
C MET A 58 11.57 -0.20 7.60
N PHE A 59 11.23 0.55 8.65
CA PHE A 59 9.83 0.93 8.89
C PHE A 59 9.26 1.66 7.68
N ASN A 60 10.05 2.57 7.12
CA ASN A 60 9.57 3.35 5.99
C ASN A 60 9.43 2.51 4.73
N ILE A 61 10.30 1.55 4.54
CA ILE A 61 10.17 0.64 3.40
C ILE A 61 8.88 -0.15 3.49
N LYS A 62 8.60 -0.69 4.67
CA LYS A 62 7.37 -1.45 4.88
C LYS A 62 6.15 -0.55 4.65
N ARG A 63 6.20 0.66 5.20
CA ARG A 63 5.11 1.61 5.06
C ARG A 63 4.89 1.97 3.59
N ASN A 64 5.97 2.18 2.86
CA ASN A 64 5.87 2.51 1.44
C ASN A 64 5.25 1.39 0.65
N PHE A 65 5.59 0.14 0.98
CA PHE A 65 4.99 -0.99 0.30
C PHE A 65 3.48 -0.99 0.47
N VAL A 66 3.02 -0.84 1.71
CA VAL A 66 1.60 -0.84 2.00
C VAL A 66 0.93 0.36 1.33
N GLN A 67 1.60 1.50 1.34
CA GLN A 67 1.04 2.69 0.72
C GLN A 67 0.88 2.52 -0.79
N ARG A 68 1.86 1.90 -1.45
CA ARG A 68 1.75 1.65 -2.90
C ARG A 68 0.54 0.77 -3.20
N MET A 69 0.34 -0.26 -2.38
CA MET A 69 -0.82 -1.12 -2.57
C MET A 69 -2.11 -0.35 -2.34
N THR A 70 -2.13 0.48 -1.32
CA THR A 70 -3.30 1.28 -1.00
C THR A 70 -3.62 2.27 -2.12
N GLU A 71 -2.59 2.82 -2.77
CA GLU A 71 -2.80 3.72 -3.89
C GLU A 71 -3.53 3.02 -5.03
N HIS A 72 -3.19 1.77 -5.29
CA HIS A 72 -3.91 1.02 -6.32
C HIS A 72 -5.37 0.82 -5.94
N ILE A 73 -5.64 0.59 -4.65
CA ILE A 73 -7.01 0.44 -4.19
C ILE A 73 -7.79 1.74 -4.40
N GLU A 74 -7.18 2.87 -4.03
CA GLU A 74 -7.84 4.15 -4.17
C GLU A 74 -8.08 4.50 -5.63
N THR A 75 -7.07 4.29 -6.46
CA THR A 75 -7.18 4.57 -7.88
C THR A 75 -8.26 3.69 -8.50
N GLY A 76 -8.32 2.43 -8.08
CA GLY A 76 -9.35 1.53 -8.59
C GLY A 76 -10.74 1.95 -8.20
N LYS A 77 -10.90 2.45 -6.98
CA LYS A 77 -12.21 2.94 -6.54
C LYS A 77 -12.65 4.13 -7.38
N ILE A 78 -11.73 5.05 -7.63
CA ILE A 78 -12.05 6.22 -8.45
C ILE A 78 -12.43 5.79 -9.86
N ALA A 79 -11.65 4.89 -10.44
CA ALA A 79 -11.93 4.41 -11.79
C ALA A 79 -13.27 3.71 -11.85
N SER A 80 -13.59 2.91 -10.83
CA SER A 80 -14.86 2.20 -10.78
C SER A 80 -16.02 3.17 -10.73
N LEU A 81 -15.89 4.23 -9.94
CA LEU A 81 -16.94 5.22 -9.86
C LEU A 81 -17.13 5.95 -11.17
N GLN A 82 -16.03 6.26 -11.85
CA GLN A 82 -16.09 6.93 -13.15
C GLN A 82 -16.79 6.05 -14.17
N MET A 83 -16.49 4.76 -14.15
CA MET A 83 -17.10 3.85 -15.10
C MET A 83 -18.59 3.66 -14.85
N LYS A 84 -19.00 3.76 -13.60
CA LYS A 84 -20.41 3.57 -13.25
C LYS A 84 -21.24 4.82 -13.47
N GLN A 85 -20.60 5.97 -13.65
CA GLN A 85 -21.33 7.18 -13.86
C GLN A 85 -22.01 7.15 -15.20
N PRO A 86 -23.29 7.50 -15.26
CA PRO A 86 -23.95 7.62 -16.54
C PRO A 86 -23.28 8.73 -17.32
N LYS A 87 -23.35 8.63 -18.62
CA LYS A 87 -22.75 9.65 -19.48
C LYS A 87 -23.66 10.84 -19.61
N ARG A 88 -24.21 11.26 -18.50
CA ARG A 88 -25.15 12.36 -18.54
C ARG A 88 -24.49 13.66 -18.95
N PHE A 89 -23.20 13.75 -18.74
CA PHE A 89 -22.49 14.95 -19.19
C PHE A 89 -22.47 15.04 -20.70
N GLY A 90 -22.51 13.93 -21.36
CA GLY A 90 -22.59 13.92 -22.80
C GLY A 90 -23.98 14.19 -23.31
N ILE A 91 -24.95 14.26 -22.44
CA ILE A 91 -26.31 14.51 -22.81
C ILE A 91 -26.59 16.00 -22.95
N PHE A 92 -25.80 16.78 -22.26
CA PHE A 92 -26.02 18.24 -22.28
C PHE A 92 -25.41 18.96 -23.48
#